data_d7eae0e9fff3ce58b400069d2e2c0440
#
_entry.id   d7eae0e9fff3ce58b400069d2e2c0440
#
_cell.length_a   1.000
_cell.length_b   1.000
_cell.length_c   1.000
_cell.angle_alpha   90.00
_cell.angle_beta   90.00
_cell.angle_gamma   90.00
#
_symmetry.space_group_name_H-M   'P 1'
#
loop_
_entity.id
_entity.type
_entity.pdbx_description
1 polymer ?
#
loop_
_entity_poly.entity_id
_entity_poly.type
_entity_poly.pdbx_seq_one_letter_code
_entity_poly.pdbx_strand_id
1 'polypeptide(L)'
;MDEKQLQALANELAKNLKTPEDLSQFDRLLKKLSVEAALNAEMTHHLGYEKNQSRPGANSRNGFSTKTVITGDGPLELRTPRDRDGTFEPQLVKKNQTRITGMDNQILSLYAKGMTTREIAAAFKELYDADVSPALISKVTDAVMEQVVEWQNRPLDAVYPIVYLDCIVLKVRQDSRVINKSVFLALGINIEGQKELLGMWLAENEGAKFWLNVLTELKNRGLNDILIACVDGLKGFPDAINTVYPKARIQLCIVHMVRNSLRFVSWKDYKAVTRDLKAIYQAPTEEAGQQALEAFAAAWDCRYPQISRSWQANWPNLATFFAYPTDIRKVIYTTNAIESLNSVIRHAIKKRKVFPTDDSVKKVVWLAIQAASQKWTMPLRDWRMAMSRFIIEFGDRMSDHL
;
A
#
# COMPACT_ATOMS: atom_id res chain seq x y z
N MET A 1 -38.50 -2.02 -8.98
CA MET A 1 -39.37 -2.54 -7.92
C MET A 1 -39.52 -1.42 -6.89
N ASP A 2 -40.75 -1.07 -6.53
CA ASP A 2 -41.04 0.00 -5.56
C ASP A 2 -40.64 -0.50 -4.15
N GLU A 3 -40.09 0.37 -3.31
CA GLU A 3 -39.63 0.07 -1.93
C GLU A 3 -40.76 -0.58 -1.10
N LYS A 4 -41.99 -0.18 -1.30
CA LYS A 4 -43.18 -0.80 -0.66
C LYS A 4 -43.40 -2.26 -1.05
N GLN A 5 -43.16 -2.61 -2.31
CA GLN A 5 -43.27 -4.00 -2.79
C GLN A 5 -42.15 -4.86 -2.22
N LEU A 6 -40.94 -4.31 -2.14
CA LEU A 6 -39.78 -4.97 -1.50
C LEU A 6 -40.03 -5.20 0.00
N GLN A 7 -40.61 -4.20 0.69
CA GLN A 7 -40.90 -4.31 2.12
C GLN A 7 -42.00 -5.36 2.39
N ALA A 8 -43.05 -5.41 1.57
CA ALA A 8 -44.10 -6.43 1.71
C ALA A 8 -43.54 -7.85 1.51
N LEU A 9 -42.70 -8.04 0.49
CA LEU A 9 -42.02 -9.31 0.23
C LEU A 9 -41.10 -9.70 1.36
N ALA A 10 -40.28 -8.77 1.86
CA ALA A 10 -39.38 -9.00 2.99
C ALA A 10 -40.15 -9.40 4.26
N ASN A 11 -41.26 -8.76 4.56
CA ASN A 11 -42.10 -9.08 5.71
C ASN A 11 -42.73 -10.48 5.62
N GLU A 12 -43.09 -10.91 4.40
CA GLU A 12 -43.64 -12.24 4.18
C GLU A 12 -42.59 -13.34 4.34
N LEU A 13 -41.39 -13.10 3.80
CA LEU A 13 -40.27 -14.01 3.86
C LEU A 13 -39.68 -14.12 5.27
N ALA A 14 -39.66 -13.02 6.03
CA ALA A 14 -39.16 -12.97 7.41
C ALA A 14 -39.98 -13.84 8.40
N LYS A 15 -41.23 -14.17 8.08
CA LYS A 15 -42.07 -15.00 8.97
C LYS A 15 -41.50 -16.35 9.34
N ASN A 16 -40.63 -16.90 8.51
CA ASN A 16 -39.99 -18.21 8.67
C ASN A 16 -38.54 -18.14 9.14
N LEU A 17 -37.94 -16.96 9.29
CA LEU A 17 -36.55 -16.77 9.73
C LEU A 17 -36.52 -16.63 11.25
N LYS A 18 -35.94 -17.61 11.94
CA LYS A 18 -35.88 -17.65 13.42
C LYS A 18 -34.44 -17.57 13.94
N THR A 19 -33.47 -17.96 13.15
CA THR A 19 -32.04 -17.99 13.53
C THR A 19 -31.17 -17.26 12.51
N PRO A 20 -29.96 -16.84 12.88
CA PRO A 20 -28.96 -16.29 11.93
C PRO A 20 -28.65 -17.28 10.80
N GLU A 21 -28.68 -18.58 11.09
CA GLU A 21 -28.47 -19.66 10.12
C GLU A 21 -29.58 -19.73 9.09
N ASP A 22 -30.85 -19.56 9.52
CA ASP A 22 -32.02 -19.48 8.61
C ASP A 22 -31.89 -18.29 7.65
N LEU A 23 -31.45 -17.12 8.18
CA LEU A 23 -31.22 -15.93 7.37
C LEU A 23 -30.12 -16.17 6.33
N SER A 24 -29.01 -16.78 6.72
CA SER A 24 -27.90 -17.07 5.81
C SER A 24 -28.30 -18.07 4.71
N GLN A 25 -29.05 -19.11 5.05
CA GLN A 25 -29.58 -20.06 4.07
C GLN A 25 -30.58 -19.41 3.12
N PHE A 26 -31.41 -18.53 3.66
CA PHE A 26 -32.38 -17.79 2.88
C PHE A 26 -31.70 -16.84 1.88
N ASP A 27 -30.73 -16.05 2.32
CA ASP A 27 -29.95 -15.14 1.45
C ASP A 27 -29.28 -15.90 0.31
N ARG A 28 -28.73 -17.09 0.63
CA ARG A 28 -28.10 -17.97 -0.35
C ARG A 28 -29.10 -18.50 -1.38
N LEU A 29 -30.29 -18.90 -0.94
CA LEU A 29 -31.37 -19.36 -1.82
C LEU A 29 -31.90 -18.21 -2.70
N LEU A 30 -32.12 -17.05 -2.11
CA LEU A 30 -32.58 -15.85 -2.83
C LEU A 30 -31.58 -15.44 -3.90
N LYS A 31 -30.29 -15.46 -3.58
CA LYS A 31 -29.21 -15.17 -4.51
C LYS A 31 -29.18 -16.16 -5.68
N LYS A 32 -29.33 -17.47 -5.37
CA LYS A 32 -29.45 -18.52 -6.39
C LYS A 32 -30.60 -18.25 -7.36
N LEU A 33 -31.80 -18.06 -6.82
CA LEU A 33 -33.01 -17.85 -7.62
C LEU A 33 -32.90 -16.57 -8.47
N SER A 34 -32.35 -15.52 -7.92
CA SER A 34 -32.17 -14.24 -8.64
C SER A 34 -31.19 -14.41 -9.81
N VAL A 35 -30.06 -15.10 -9.61
CA VAL A 35 -29.09 -15.37 -10.68
C VAL A 35 -29.67 -16.28 -11.75
N GLU A 36 -30.38 -17.36 -11.37
CA GLU A 36 -31.03 -18.27 -12.32
C GLU A 36 -32.14 -17.58 -13.11
N ALA A 37 -32.91 -16.69 -12.47
CA ALA A 37 -33.92 -15.88 -13.16
C ALA A 37 -33.27 -14.93 -14.18
N ALA A 38 -32.19 -14.25 -13.82
CA ALA A 38 -31.46 -13.37 -14.74
C ALA A 38 -30.89 -14.15 -15.94
N LEU A 39 -30.27 -15.32 -15.70
CA LEU A 39 -29.76 -16.20 -16.78
C LEU A 39 -30.90 -16.68 -17.72
N ASN A 40 -32.08 -16.93 -17.18
CA ASN A 40 -33.26 -17.26 -18.01
C ASN A 40 -33.77 -16.06 -18.80
N ALA A 41 -33.68 -14.86 -18.27
CA ALA A 41 -34.04 -13.61 -19.00
C ALA A 41 -33.03 -13.37 -20.15
N GLU A 42 -31.74 -13.55 -19.91
CA GLU A 42 -30.70 -13.49 -20.96
C GLU A 42 -30.96 -14.51 -22.08
N MET A 43 -31.35 -15.76 -21.74
CA MET A 43 -31.72 -16.78 -22.70
C MET A 43 -32.95 -16.38 -23.50
N THR A 44 -33.98 -15.79 -22.85
CA THR A 44 -35.15 -15.27 -23.52
C THR A 44 -34.81 -14.20 -24.55
N HIS A 45 -33.93 -13.28 -24.15
CA HIS A 45 -33.47 -12.22 -25.06
C HIS A 45 -32.67 -12.80 -26.24
N HIS A 46 -31.79 -13.79 -25.98
CA HIS A 46 -31.00 -14.46 -27.00
C HIS A 46 -31.83 -15.20 -28.03
N LEU A 47 -32.86 -15.90 -27.61
CA LEU A 47 -33.75 -16.66 -28.49
C LEU A 47 -34.88 -15.85 -29.10
N GLY A 48 -35.24 -14.68 -28.54
CA GLY A 48 -36.31 -13.82 -29.02
C GLY A 48 -37.72 -14.30 -28.64
N TYR A 49 -37.87 -15.31 -27.74
CA TYR A 49 -39.17 -15.80 -27.27
C TYR A 49 -39.13 -16.30 -25.83
N GLU A 50 -40.25 -16.20 -25.14
CA GLU A 50 -40.37 -16.66 -23.76
C GLU A 50 -40.57 -18.18 -23.65
N LYS A 51 -40.30 -18.72 -22.47
CA LYS A 51 -40.49 -20.13 -22.18
C LYS A 51 -41.97 -20.51 -22.40
N ASN A 52 -42.21 -21.61 -23.12
CA ASN A 52 -43.54 -22.11 -23.49
C ASN A 52 -44.33 -21.30 -24.56
N GLN A 53 -43.68 -20.37 -25.25
CA GLN A 53 -44.26 -19.67 -26.39
C GLN A 53 -43.86 -20.31 -27.73
N SER A 54 -44.55 -19.89 -28.81
CA SER A 54 -44.25 -20.32 -30.19
C SER A 54 -42.84 -19.87 -30.61
N ARG A 55 -42.09 -20.73 -31.30
CA ARG A 55 -40.73 -20.49 -31.72
C ARG A 55 -40.66 -19.61 -32.97
N PRO A 56 -40.03 -18.47 -32.95
CA PRO A 56 -39.86 -17.64 -34.15
C PRO A 56 -38.68 -18.06 -35.04
N GLY A 57 -37.77 -18.95 -34.55
CA GLY A 57 -36.55 -19.35 -35.22
C GLY A 57 -36.18 -20.83 -35.10
N ALA A 58 -35.05 -21.25 -35.72
CA ALA A 58 -34.59 -22.64 -35.71
C ALA A 58 -33.96 -23.04 -34.34
N ASN A 59 -33.31 -22.12 -33.63
CA ASN A 59 -32.72 -22.38 -32.35
C ASN A 59 -33.77 -22.49 -31.21
N SER A 60 -33.47 -23.31 -30.22
CA SER A 60 -34.43 -23.58 -29.12
C SER A 60 -33.72 -23.86 -27.80
N ARG A 61 -34.48 -23.69 -26.71
CA ARG A 61 -34.00 -24.09 -25.38
C ARG A 61 -33.67 -25.57 -25.34
N ASN A 62 -32.53 -25.94 -24.75
CA ASN A 62 -32.03 -27.31 -24.65
C ASN A 62 -31.68 -27.66 -23.20
N GLY A 63 -32.64 -27.47 -22.30
CA GLY A 63 -32.46 -27.77 -20.87
C GLY A 63 -31.46 -26.88 -20.13
N PHE A 64 -30.87 -27.43 -19.10
CA PHE A 64 -29.94 -26.73 -18.20
C PHE A 64 -28.66 -27.55 -18.02
N SER A 65 -27.56 -26.87 -17.73
CA SER A 65 -26.36 -27.48 -17.15
C SER A 65 -26.22 -26.99 -15.70
N THR A 66 -25.80 -27.89 -14.84
CA THR A 66 -25.48 -27.56 -13.45
C THR A 66 -24.04 -27.08 -13.34
N LYS A 67 -23.80 -25.98 -12.61
CA LYS A 67 -22.52 -25.37 -12.45
C LYS A 67 -22.40 -24.80 -11.04
N THR A 68 -21.33 -25.13 -10.34
CA THR A 68 -21.04 -24.53 -9.04
C THR A 68 -20.18 -23.28 -9.22
N VAL A 69 -20.64 -22.17 -8.65
CA VAL A 69 -19.94 -20.88 -8.66
C VAL A 69 -19.69 -20.47 -7.21
N ILE A 70 -18.44 -20.11 -6.89
CA ILE A 70 -18.07 -19.65 -5.57
C ILE A 70 -18.44 -18.18 -5.41
N THR A 71 -19.18 -17.86 -4.35
CA THR A 71 -19.59 -16.50 -3.98
C THR A 71 -18.97 -16.11 -2.65
N GLY A 72 -19.15 -14.84 -2.23
CA GLY A 72 -18.75 -14.39 -0.89
C GLY A 72 -19.43 -15.11 0.27
N ASP A 73 -20.55 -15.82 0.01
CA ASP A 73 -21.32 -16.56 1.00
C ASP A 73 -21.15 -18.09 0.84
N GLY A 74 -20.16 -18.52 0.05
CA GLY A 74 -19.86 -19.94 -0.21
C GLY A 74 -20.22 -20.43 -1.62
N PRO A 75 -20.10 -21.74 -1.85
CA PRO A 75 -20.42 -22.35 -3.16
C PRO A 75 -21.92 -22.28 -3.44
N LEU A 76 -22.25 -21.84 -4.65
CA LEU A 76 -23.62 -21.70 -5.14
C LEU A 76 -23.81 -22.57 -6.38
N GLU A 77 -24.64 -23.60 -6.28
CA GLU A 77 -24.99 -24.44 -7.41
C GLU A 77 -26.07 -23.76 -8.26
N LEU A 78 -25.73 -23.41 -9.50
CA LEU A 78 -26.59 -22.72 -10.45
C LEU A 78 -27.02 -23.64 -11.60
N ARG A 79 -28.26 -23.51 -12.01
CA ARG A 79 -28.80 -24.12 -13.24
C ARG A 79 -28.70 -23.10 -14.38
N THR A 80 -27.71 -23.28 -15.26
CA THR A 80 -27.47 -22.40 -16.41
C THR A 80 -28.25 -22.93 -17.62
N PRO A 81 -29.12 -22.14 -18.25
CA PRO A 81 -29.87 -22.58 -19.43
C PRO A 81 -28.93 -22.78 -20.62
N ARG A 82 -29.31 -23.70 -21.50
CA ARG A 82 -28.63 -24.00 -22.76
C ARG A 82 -29.59 -23.88 -23.94
N ASP A 83 -29.06 -23.44 -25.06
CA ASP A 83 -29.71 -23.50 -26.35
C ASP A 83 -29.25 -24.73 -27.15
N ARG A 84 -29.99 -25.07 -28.21
CA ARG A 84 -29.71 -26.26 -29.02
C ARG A 84 -28.44 -26.09 -29.86
N ASP A 85 -28.22 -24.89 -30.37
CA ASP A 85 -27.09 -24.57 -31.27
C ASP A 85 -25.79 -24.25 -30.50
N GLY A 86 -25.85 -24.16 -29.15
CA GLY A 86 -24.70 -23.88 -28.28
C GLY A 86 -24.15 -22.46 -28.39
N THR A 87 -24.90 -21.55 -29.00
CA THR A 87 -24.51 -20.15 -29.28
C THR A 87 -24.77 -19.19 -28.13
N PHE A 88 -25.57 -19.60 -27.13
CA PHE A 88 -25.85 -18.78 -25.97
C PHE A 88 -24.61 -18.55 -25.11
N GLU A 89 -24.25 -17.31 -24.93
CA GLU A 89 -23.18 -16.88 -24.03
C GLU A 89 -23.72 -15.97 -22.93
N PRO A 90 -23.94 -16.52 -21.72
CA PRO A 90 -24.44 -15.75 -20.59
C PRO A 90 -23.45 -14.67 -20.17
N GLN A 91 -23.98 -13.46 -19.90
CA GLN A 91 -23.18 -12.30 -19.51
C GLN A 91 -22.98 -12.23 -17.98
N LEU A 92 -24.05 -12.50 -17.23
CA LEU A 92 -24.02 -12.41 -15.76
C LEU A 92 -23.07 -13.44 -15.13
N VAL A 93 -23.06 -14.67 -15.64
CA VAL A 93 -22.15 -15.74 -15.22
C VAL A 93 -21.63 -16.47 -16.46
N LYS A 94 -20.48 -16.08 -16.96
CA LYS A 94 -19.88 -16.63 -18.20
C LYS A 94 -19.68 -18.13 -18.14
N LYS A 95 -19.70 -18.82 -19.29
CA LYS A 95 -19.59 -20.30 -19.39
C LYS A 95 -18.50 -20.91 -18.51
N ASN A 96 -17.30 -20.34 -18.49
CA ASN A 96 -16.13 -20.85 -17.76
C ASN A 96 -15.89 -20.11 -16.43
N GLN A 97 -16.80 -19.27 -16.01
CA GLN A 97 -16.65 -18.54 -14.76
C GLN A 97 -17.04 -19.46 -13.58
N THR A 98 -16.10 -19.67 -12.68
CA THR A 98 -16.27 -20.52 -11.49
C THR A 98 -16.48 -19.72 -10.21
N ARG A 99 -16.51 -18.36 -10.30
CA ARG A 99 -16.65 -17.47 -9.14
C ARG A 99 -17.31 -16.14 -9.52
N ILE A 100 -17.98 -15.52 -8.57
CA ILE A 100 -18.53 -14.16 -8.70
C ILE A 100 -17.56 -13.16 -8.07
N THR A 101 -17.46 -11.97 -8.64
CA THR A 101 -16.42 -10.93 -8.45
C THR A 101 -16.05 -10.52 -7.03
N GLY A 102 -16.87 -10.78 -6.02
CA GLY A 102 -16.56 -10.39 -4.63
C GLY A 102 -15.41 -11.17 -3.96
N MET A 103 -15.15 -12.39 -4.42
CA MET A 103 -14.15 -13.28 -3.84
C MET A 103 -12.72 -12.84 -4.12
N ASP A 104 -12.43 -12.30 -5.30
CA ASP A 104 -11.10 -11.83 -5.65
C ASP A 104 -10.66 -10.70 -4.72
N ASN A 105 -11.56 -9.78 -4.40
CA ASN A 105 -11.29 -8.69 -3.45
C ASN A 105 -11.00 -9.21 -2.04
N GLN A 106 -11.71 -10.25 -1.59
CA GLN A 106 -11.45 -10.89 -0.30
C GLN A 106 -10.08 -11.57 -0.28
N ILE A 107 -9.73 -12.31 -1.33
CA ILE A 107 -8.40 -12.91 -1.50
C ILE A 107 -7.31 -11.83 -1.43
N LEU A 108 -7.45 -10.76 -2.18
CA LEU A 108 -6.49 -9.65 -2.20
C LEU A 108 -6.39 -8.98 -0.82
N SER A 109 -7.51 -8.78 -0.12
CA SER A 109 -7.52 -8.21 1.23
C SER A 109 -6.78 -9.09 2.24
N LEU A 110 -7.00 -10.41 2.23
CA LEU A 110 -6.31 -11.34 3.11
C LEU A 110 -4.82 -11.45 2.76
N TYR A 111 -4.49 -11.43 1.47
CA TYR A 111 -3.12 -11.44 0.99
C TYR A 111 -2.36 -10.17 1.40
N ALA A 112 -3.01 -8.99 1.32
CA ALA A 112 -2.49 -7.71 1.80
C ALA A 112 -2.18 -7.69 3.31
N LYS A 113 -2.95 -8.47 4.09
CA LYS A 113 -2.71 -8.67 5.53
C LYS A 113 -1.56 -9.65 5.83
N GLY A 114 -0.87 -10.15 4.80
CA GLY A 114 0.30 -11.01 4.92
C GLY A 114 -0.01 -12.52 5.01
N MET A 115 -1.26 -12.95 4.77
CA MET A 115 -1.59 -14.38 4.74
C MET A 115 -0.98 -15.06 3.51
N THR A 116 -0.50 -16.26 3.68
CA THR A 116 -0.01 -17.12 2.60
C THR A 116 -1.19 -17.67 1.78
N THR A 117 -0.92 -18.14 0.56
CA THR A 117 -1.95 -18.77 -0.29
C THR A 117 -2.62 -19.97 0.37
N ARG A 118 -1.88 -20.74 1.20
CA ARG A 118 -2.42 -21.89 1.95
C ARG A 118 -3.30 -21.44 3.11
N GLU A 119 -2.91 -20.41 3.85
CA GLU A 119 -3.73 -19.86 4.94
C GLU A 119 -5.02 -19.23 4.41
N ILE A 120 -4.96 -18.57 3.23
CA ILE A 120 -6.15 -18.04 2.58
C ILE A 120 -7.08 -19.17 2.15
N ALA A 121 -6.54 -20.25 1.56
CA ALA A 121 -7.32 -21.41 1.19
C ALA A 121 -8.02 -22.05 2.41
N ALA A 122 -7.29 -22.22 3.52
CA ALA A 122 -7.84 -22.71 4.77
C ALA A 122 -8.94 -21.80 5.34
N ALA A 123 -8.73 -20.47 5.31
CA ALA A 123 -9.72 -19.52 5.78
C ALA A 123 -11.00 -19.54 4.92
N PHE A 124 -10.89 -19.70 3.60
CA PHE A 124 -12.07 -19.85 2.74
C PHE A 124 -12.82 -21.16 3.01
N LYS A 125 -12.10 -22.25 3.29
CA LYS A 125 -12.74 -23.52 3.68
C LYS A 125 -13.46 -23.39 5.01
N GLU A 126 -12.84 -22.77 6.00
CA GLU A 126 -13.41 -22.63 7.36
C GLU A 126 -14.62 -21.67 7.38
N LEU A 127 -14.52 -20.50 6.74
CA LEU A 127 -15.53 -19.45 6.84
C LEU A 127 -16.69 -19.64 5.86
N TYR A 128 -16.43 -20.22 4.69
CA TYR A 128 -17.40 -20.26 3.58
C TYR A 128 -17.65 -21.68 3.04
N ASP A 129 -17.05 -22.71 3.65
CA ASP A 129 -17.02 -24.09 3.11
C ASP A 129 -16.64 -24.16 1.62
N ALA A 130 -15.78 -23.24 1.18
CA ALA A 130 -15.36 -23.09 -0.20
C ALA A 130 -13.96 -23.67 -0.42
N ASP A 131 -13.84 -24.65 -1.31
CA ASP A 131 -12.56 -25.22 -1.71
C ASP A 131 -11.88 -24.33 -2.76
N VAL A 132 -10.93 -23.51 -2.30
CA VAL A 132 -10.14 -22.58 -3.13
C VAL A 132 -8.71 -23.09 -3.18
N SER A 133 -8.22 -23.43 -4.38
CA SER A 133 -6.85 -23.91 -4.50
C SER A 133 -5.82 -22.81 -4.30
N PRO A 134 -4.65 -23.09 -3.70
CA PRO A 134 -3.54 -22.14 -3.62
C PRO A 134 -3.09 -21.61 -5.00
N ALA A 135 -3.23 -22.40 -6.05
CA ALA A 135 -2.94 -21.99 -7.42
C ALA A 135 -3.91 -20.91 -7.92
N LEU A 136 -5.20 -21.03 -7.60
CA LEU A 136 -6.19 -20.02 -7.93
C LEU A 136 -5.89 -18.69 -7.20
N ILE A 137 -5.56 -18.76 -5.90
CA ILE A 137 -5.18 -17.59 -5.11
C ILE A 137 -3.93 -16.93 -5.71
N SER A 138 -2.94 -17.72 -6.14
CA SER A 138 -1.76 -17.19 -6.84
C SER A 138 -2.17 -16.45 -8.10
N LYS A 139 -3.03 -17.03 -8.94
CA LYS A 139 -3.51 -16.40 -10.18
C LYS A 139 -4.24 -15.08 -9.92
N VAL A 140 -5.10 -15.01 -8.89
CA VAL A 140 -5.80 -13.77 -8.49
C VAL A 140 -4.79 -12.69 -8.08
N THR A 141 -3.79 -13.07 -7.29
CA THR A 141 -2.76 -12.12 -6.83
C THR A 141 -1.76 -11.77 -7.94
N ASP A 142 -1.57 -12.62 -8.96
CA ASP A 142 -0.68 -12.33 -10.10
C ASP A 142 -1.22 -11.19 -10.96
N ALA A 143 -2.54 -11.06 -11.09
CA ALA A 143 -3.17 -9.95 -11.80
C ALA A 143 -2.82 -8.55 -11.21
N VAL A 144 -2.38 -8.50 -9.95
CA VAL A 144 -1.92 -7.26 -9.32
C VAL A 144 -0.59 -6.78 -9.93
N MET A 145 0.23 -7.66 -10.50
CA MET A 145 1.54 -7.29 -11.04
C MET A 145 1.45 -6.32 -12.23
N GLU A 146 0.43 -6.43 -13.05
CA GLU A 146 0.20 -5.48 -14.15
C GLU A 146 -0.04 -4.08 -13.60
N GLN A 147 -0.86 -3.97 -12.55
CA GLN A 147 -1.12 -2.69 -11.85
C GLN A 147 0.15 -2.13 -11.20
N VAL A 148 1.00 -3.00 -10.62
CA VAL A 148 2.30 -2.59 -10.04
C VAL A 148 3.20 -1.98 -11.12
N VAL A 149 3.28 -2.61 -12.29
CA VAL A 149 4.12 -2.13 -13.39
C VAL A 149 3.59 -0.80 -13.95
N GLU A 150 2.29 -0.68 -14.18
CA GLU A 150 1.65 0.55 -14.65
C GLU A 150 1.89 1.69 -13.65
N TRP A 151 1.64 1.45 -12.38
CA TRP A 151 1.85 2.43 -11.32
C TRP A 151 3.32 2.84 -11.18
N GLN A 152 4.24 1.90 -11.24
CA GLN A 152 5.69 2.17 -11.12
C GLN A 152 6.19 3.06 -12.26
N ASN A 153 5.61 2.93 -13.46
CA ASN A 153 6.01 3.68 -14.65
C ASN A 153 5.19 4.95 -14.92
N ARG A 154 4.22 5.28 -14.06
CA ARG A 154 3.39 6.47 -14.27
C ARG A 154 4.22 7.75 -14.24
N PRO A 155 3.80 8.82 -14.98
CA PRO A 155 4.37 10.14 -14.84
C PRO A 155 4.26 10.66 -13.41
N LEU A 156 5.20 11.48 -13.00
CA LEU A 156 5.22 12.17 -11.71
C LEU A 156 5.08 13.67 -11.91
N ASP A 157 4.67 14.38 -10.87
CA ASP A 157 4.69 15.83 -10.86
C ASP A 157 6.11 16.35 -10.99
N ALA A 158 6.25 17.53 -11.60
CA ALA A 158 7.57 18.10 -11.88
C ALA A 158 8.32 18.50 -10.60
N VAL A 159 7.59 18.84 -9.52
CA VAL A 159 8.17 19.29 -8.25
C VAL A 159 7.47 18.62 -7.07
N TYR A 160 8.27 18.11 -6.13
CA TYR A 160 7.80 17.71 -4.82
C TYR A 160 8.54 18.52 -3.74
N PRO A 161 7.81 19.31 -2.94
CA PRO A 161 8.38 20.06 -1.82
C PRO A 161 9.19 19.20 -0.85
N ILE A 162 8.70 18.00 -0.54
CA ILE A 162 9.40 17.07 0.36
C ILE A 162 9.33 15.65 -0.24
N VAL A 163 10.48 14.98 -0.27
CA VAL A 163 10.58 13.56 -0.62
C VAL A 163 11.28 12.81 0.50
N TYR A 164 10.64 11.77 1.01
CA TYR A 164 11.24 10.84 1.97
C TYR A 164 11.72 9.59 1.24
N LEU A 165 12.95 9.21 1.50
CA LEU A 165 13.58 8.00 0.95
C LEU A 165 13.98 7.09 2.12
N ASP A 166 13.46 5.87 2.13
CA ASP A 166 13.67 4.92 3.22
C ASP A 166 13.62 3.47 2.69
N CYS A 167 14.06 2.51 3.48
CA CYS A 167 14.02 1.11 3.11
C CYS A 167 13.52 0.20 4.24
N ILE A 168 12.99 -0.96 3.84
CA ILE A 168 12.55 -2.02 4.74
C ILE A 168 13.24 -3.31 4.36
N VAL A 169 14.00 -3.89 5.30
CA VAL A 169 14.67 -5.19 5.10
C VAL A 169 13.69 -6.32 5.37
N LEU A 170 13.69 -7.32 4.48
CA LEU A 170 12.90 -8.54 4.56
C LEU A 170 13.70 -9.74 4.05
N LYS A 171 13.15 -10.95 4.22
CA LYS A 171 13.80 -12.20 3.81
C LYS A 171 13.10 -12.79 2.60
N VAL A 172 13.88 -13.14 1.59
CA VAL A 172 13.40 -13.78 0.36
C VAL A 172 14.16 -15.09 0.14
N ARG A 173 13.48 -16.08 -0.40
CA ARG A 173 14.12 -17.33 -0.84
C ARG A 173 14.60 -17.13 -2.28
N GLN A 174 15.90 -17.32 -2.49
CA GLN A 174 16.56 -17.30 -3.78
C GLN A 174 17.57 -18.42 -3.86
N ASP A 175 17.58 -19.20 -4.94
CA ASP A 175 18.51 -20.30 -5.17
C ASP A 175 18.63 -21.25 -3.95
N SER A 176 17.48 -21.65 -3.40
CA SER A 176 17.35 -22.52 -2.21
C SER A 176 17.93 -21.92 -0.91
N ARG A 177 18.34 -20.65 -0.91
CA ARG A 177 18.85 -19.93 0.26
C ARG A 177 17.88 -18.84 0.69
N VAL A 178 17.95 -18.44 1.94
CA VAL A 178 17.21 -17.28 2.47
C VAL A 178 18.18 -16.12 2.58
N ILE A 179 17.93 -15.09 1.79
CA ILE A 179 18.74 -13.87 1.78
C ILE A 179 17.93 -12.66 2.27
N ASN A 180 18.63 -11.66 2.76
CA ASN A 180 18.01 -10.37 3.06
C ASN A 180 17.94 -9.54 1.78
N LYS A 181 16.76 -8.96 1.52
CA LYS A 181 16.57 -7.93 0.49
C LYS A 181 15.94 -6.69 1.13
N SER A 182 16.15 -5.55 0.51
CA SER A 182 15.57 -4.28 0.92
C SER A 182 14.51 -3.84 -0.08
N VAL A 183 13.32 -3.48 0.43
CA VAL A 183 12.33 -2.72 -0.32
C VAL A 183 12.59 -1.25 -0.08
N PHE A 184 12.97 -0.54 -1.12
CA PHE A 184 13.20 0.89 -1.12
C PHE A 184 11.92 1.61 -1.49
N LEU A 185 11.61 2.69 -0.79
CA LEU A 185 10.39 3.46 -0.91
C LEU A 185 10.74 4.93 -1.09
N ALA A 186 10.08 5.60 -2.02
CA ALA A 186 10.11 7.05 -2.18
C ALA A 186 8.70 7.60 -1.96
N LEU A 187 8.49 8.37 -0.88
CA LEU A 187 7.24 9.02 -0.55
C LEU A 187 7.38 10.52 -0.76
N GLY A 188 6.61 11.08 -1.69
CA GLY A 188 6.50 12.52 -1.94
C GLY A 188 5.38 13.17 -1.14
N ILE A 189 5.57 14.45 -0.85
CA ILE A 189 4.49 15.37 -0.47
C ILE A 189 4.37 16.36 -1.63
N ASN A 190 3.20 16.34 -2.29
CA ASN A 190 2.94 17.20 -3.43
C ASN A 190 2.66 18.68 -3.00
N ILE A 191 2.45 19.56 -3.96
CA ILE A 191 2.19 20.98 -3.72
C ILE A 191 0.96 21.20 -2.85
N GLU A 192 -0.09 20.37 -2.99
CA GLU A 192 -1.30 20.40 -2.19
C GLU A 192 -1.11 19.86 -0.77
N GLY A 193 0.06 19.31 -0.46
CA GLY A 193 0.37 18.72 0.84
C GLY A 193 -0.08 17.27 1.01
N GLN A 194 -0.48 16.65 -0.06
CA GLN A 194 -0.93 15.25 -0.03
C GLN A 194 0.28 14.31 -0.15
N LYS A 195 0.13 13.16 0.49
CA LYS A 195 1.13 12.10 0.41
C LYS A 195 0.95 11.31 -0.86
N GLU A 196 2.05 11.05 -1.56
CA GLU A 196 2.08 10.20 -2.73
C GLU A 196 3.28 9.29 -2.70
N LEU A 197 3.08 7.98 -2.83
CA LEU A 197 4.21 7.06 -3.00
C LEU A 197 4.67 7.10 -4.45
N LEU A 198 5.92 7.54 -4.68
CA LEU A 198 6.50 7.77 -6.00
C LEU A 198 7.00 6.47 -6.65
N GLY A 199 7.41 5.50 -5.84
CA GLY A 199 7.84 4.20 -6.34
C GLY A 199 8.30 3.26 -5.23
N MET A 200 8.48 1.98 -5.61
CA MET A 200 9.08 0.95 -4.78
C MET A 200 10.06 0.12 -5.60
N TRP A 201 11.20 -0.21 -5.01
CA TRP A 201 12.26 -1.01 -5.65
C TRP A 201 12.71 -2.10 -4.71
N LEU A 202 13.10 -3.25 -5.25
CA LEU A 202 13.62 -4.38 -4.48
C LEU A 202 15.06 -4.65 -4.91
N ALA A 203 15.99 -4.68 -3.95
CA ALA A 203 17.38 -5.01 -4.20
C ALA A 203 18.02 -5.75 -3.01
N GLU A 204 19.12 -6.44 -3.25
CA GLU A 204 19.87 -7.17 -2.21
C GLU A 204 20.72 -6.24 -1.35
N ASN A 205 21.25 -5.19 -1.96
CA ASN A 205 22.16 -4.27 -1.30
C ASN A 205 21.67 -2.83 -1.41
N GLU A 206 21.72 -2.14 -0.29
CA GLU A 206 21.56 -0.71 -0.19
C GLU A 206 22.91 -0.03 -0.42
N GLY A 207 23.02 0.74 -1.49
CA GLY A 207 24.25 1.48 -1.81
C GLY A 207 23.97 2.75 -2.57
N ALA A 208 24.91 3.69 -2.54
CA ALA A 208 24.80 4.97 -3.23
C ALA A 208 24.50 4.82 -4.74
N LYS A 209 25.11 3.81 -5.39
CA LYS A 209 24.86 3.48 -6.81
C LYS A 209 23.41 3.06 -7.07
N PHE A 210 22.81 2.30 -6.17
CA PHE A 210 21.41 1.90 -6.29
C PHE A 210 20.49 3.12 -6.18
N TRP A 211 20.72 3.96 -5.17
CA TRP A 211 19.95 5.19 -5.00
C TRP A 211 20.13 6.15 -6.16
N LEU A 212 21.31 6.22 -6.76
CA LEU A 212 21.52 7.00 -7.98
C LEU A 212 20.59 6.54 -9.12
N ASN A 213 20.45 5.23 -9.31
CA ASN A 213 19.53 4.67 -10.31
C ASN A 213 18.06 4.99 -9.99
N VAL A 214 17.64 4.86 -8.73
CA VAL A 214 16.29 5.20 -8.26
C VAL A 214 15.98 6.67 -8.53
N LEU A 215 16.87 7.58 -8.16
CA LEU A 215 16.69 9.01 -8.35
C LEU A 215 16.67 9.39 -9.85
N THR A 216 17.50 8.73 -10.67
CA THR A 216 17.48 8.91 -12.13
C THR A 216 16.17 8.42 -12.74
N GLU A 217 15.64 7.28 -12.28
CA GLU A 217 14.32 6.79 -12.71
C GLU A 217 13.21 7.77 -12.37
N LEU A 218 13.19 8.31 -11.14
CA LEU A 218 12.22 9.33 -10.73
C LEU A 218 12.30 10.55 -11.65
N LYS A 219 13.50 11.01 -12.00
CA LYS A 219 13.72 12.12 -12.93
C LYS A 219 13.20 11.81 -14.33
N ASN A 220 13.46 10.62 -14.85
CA ASN A 220 12.96 10.18 -16.15
C ASN A 220 11.43 10.08 -16.21
N ARG A 221 10.77 9.89 -15.06
CA ARG A 221 9.32 9.88 -14.93
C ARG A 221 8.70 11.27 -14.76
N GLY A 222 9.49 12.34 -14.80
CA GLY A 222 9.02 13.72 -14.76
C GLY A 222 9.35 14.49 -13.49
N LEU A 223 9.85 13.86 -12.42
CA LEU A 223 10.27 14.56 -11.21
C LEU A 223 11.54 15.37 -11.49
N ASN A 224 11.38 16.64 -11.79
CA ASN A 224 12.47 17.53 -12.17
C ASN A 224 13.17 18.16 -10.97
N ASP A 225 12.45 18.43 -9.88
CA ASP A 225 13.00 19.10 -8.71
C ASP A 225 12.43 18.55 -7.39
N ILE A 226 13.30 18.50 -6.38
CA ILE A 226 12.99 18.19 -4.99
C ILE A 226 13.52 19.33 -4.13
N LEU A 227 12.67 19.95 -3.30
CA LEU A 227 13.14 21.05 -2.46
C LEU A 227 13.87 20.51 -1.23
N ILE A 228 13.30 19.51 -0.55
CA ILE A 228 13.89 18.89 0.62
C ILE A 228 13.83 17.36 0.47
N ALA A 229 14.97 16.70 0.50
CA ALA A 229 15.11 15.25 0.52
C ALA A 229 15.38 14.76 1.95
N CYS A 230 14.44 14.04 2.52
CA CYS A 230 14.54 13.46 3.86
C CYS A 230 15.02 12.01 3.74
N VAL A 231 16.19 11.71 4.30
CA VAL A 231 16.88 10.42 4.13
C VAL A 231 17.44 9.91 5.44
N ASP A 232 17.73 8.61 5.50
CA ASP A 232 18.52 8.07 6.59
C ASP A 232 20.03 8.36 6.40
N GLY A 233 20.84 8.06 7.42
CA GLY A 233 22.25 8.39 7.44
C GLY A 233 23.14 7.45 6.62
N LEU A 234 22.66 6.88 5.49
CA LEU A 234 23.46 6.01 4.65
C LEU A 234 24.60 6.77 3.99
N LYS A 235 25.84 6.23 4.12
CA LYS A 235 27.04 6.82 3.52
C LYS A 235 26.92 6.91 1.99
N GLY A 236 27.22 8.10 1.44
CA GLY A 236 27.18 8.38 0.00
C GLY A 236 25.75 8.66 -0.56
N PHE A 237 24.72 8.62 0.28
CA PHE A 237 23.37 8.99 -0.15
C PHE A 237 23.24 10.49 -0.48
N PRO A 238 23.79 11.40 0.32
CA PRO A 238 23.81 12.82 -0.04
C PRO A 238 24.49 13.07 -1.40
N ASP A 239 25.56 12.39 -1.72
CA ASP A 239 26.26 12.53 -3.00
C ASP A 239 25.39 12.07 -4.19
N ALA A 240 24.66 10.95 -4.02
CA ALA A 240 23.74 10.46 -5.02
C ALA A 240 22.61 11.48 -5.29
N ILE A 241 22.04 12.06 -4.23
CA ILE A 241 21.01 13.10 -4.35
C ILE A 241 21.57 14.33 -5.06
N ASN A 242 22.71 14.85 -4.63
CA ASN A 242 23.33 16.02 -5.22
C ASN A 242 23.71 15.83 -6.70
N THR A 243 23.96 14.60 -7.12
CA THR A 243 24.25 14.28 -8.53
C THR A 243 23.01 14.45 -9.41
N VAL A 244 21.84 14.02 -8.96
CA VAL A 244 20.59 14.06 -9.76
C VAL A 244 19.80 15.33 -9.49
N TYR A 245 19.74 15.77 -8.25
CA TYR A 245 19.01 16.95 -7.76
C TYR A 245 19.94 17.90 -6.99
N PRO A 246 20.84 18.63 -7.68
CA PRO A 246 21.90 19.44 -7.05
C PRO A 246 21.36 20.60 -6.21
N LYS A 247 20.11 21.01 -6.43
CA LYS A 247 19.46 22.09 -5.68
C LYS A 247 18.63 21.57 -4.48
N ALA A 248 18.53 20.26 -4.30
CA ALA A 248 17.78 19.69 -3.18
C ALA A 248 18.52 19.94 -1.86
N ARG A 249 17.80 20.40 -0.85
CA ARG A 249 18.32 20.42 0.52
C ARG A 249 18.17 19.05 1.14
N ILE A 250 19.22 18.56 1.75
CA ILE A 250 19.21 17.22 2.36
C ILE A 250 18.93 17.37 3.86
N GLN A 251 17.98 16.59 4.36
CA GLN A 251 17.69 16.45 5.77
C GLN A 251 17.88 14.99 6.19
N LEU A 252 18.85 14.75 7.06
CA LEU A 252 19.00 13.44 7.68
C LEU A 252 17.90 13.22 8.73
N CYS A 253 17.34 12.02 8.72
CA CYS A 253 16.29 11.63 9.64
C CYS A 253 16.79 11.63 11.09
N ILE A 254 16.28 12.55 11.90
CA ILE A 254 16.61 12.65 13.32
C ILE A 254 16.22 11.37 14.08
N VAL A 255 15.10 10.76 13.74
CA VAL A 255 14.64 9.52 14.40
C VAL A 255 15.63 8.37 14.18
N HIS A 256 16.14 8.21 12.96
CA HIS A 256 17.18 7.21 12.66
C HIS A 256 18.50 7.56 13.37
N MET A 257 18.87 8.83 13.41
CA MET A 257 20.07 9.28 14.10
C MET A 257 20.03 9.00 15.60
N VAL A 258 18.91 9.32 16.26
CA VAL A 258 18.69 8.99 17.68
C VAL A 258 18.70 7.47 17.90
N ARG A 259 17.98 6.70 17.06
CA ARG A 259 17.92 5.25 17.16
C ARG A 259 19.32 4.62 17.03
N ASN A 260 20.12 5.10 16.09
CA ASN A 260 21.49 4.63 15.90
C ASN A 260 22.38 4.99 17.08
N SER A 261 22.23 6.20 17.63
CA SER A 261 22.97 6.62 18.84
C SER A 261 22.68 5.72 20.03
N LEU A 262 21.41 5.38 20.24
CA LEU A 262 20.97 4.57 21.37
C LEU A 262 21.40 3.10 21.32
N ARG A 263 21.84 2.59 20.16
CA ARG A 263 22.41 1.22 20.06
C ARG A 263 23.67 1.02 20.91
N PHE A 264 24.39 2.09 21.17
CA PHE A 264 25.65 2.06 21.93
C PHE A 264 25.46 2.32 23.42
N VAL A 265 24.23 2.65 23.84
CA VAL A 265 23.94 3.13 25.20
C VAL A 265 23.47 2.00 26.10
N SER A 266 24.07 1.90 27.29
CA SER A 266 23.62 0.97 28.32
C SER A 266 22.22 1.30 28.81
N TRP A 267 21.48 0.29 29.27
CA TRP A 267 20.12 0.47 29.78
C TRP A 267 20.02 1.52 30.89
N LYS A 268 21.04 1.60 31.75
CA LYS A 268 21.09 2.55 32.87
C LYS A 268 21.11 4.01 32.40
N ASP A 269 21.80 4.27 31.29
CA ASP A 269 21.99 5.63 30.77
C ASP A 269 20.95 6.00 29.71
N TYR A 270 20.16 5.02 29.22
CA TYR A 270 19.27 5.17 28.08
C TYR A 270 18.31 6.36 28.19
N LYS A 271 17.66 6.53 29.36
CA LYS A 271 16.71 7.62 29.60
C LYS A 271 17.37 8.99 29.62
N ALA A 272 18.55 9.09 30.26
CA ALA A 272 19.31 10.34 30.37
C ALA A 272 19.88 10.75 28.99
N VAL A 273 20.51 9.82 28.28
CA VAL A 273 21.04 10.06 26.92
C VAL A 273 19.91 10.47 25.97
N THR A 274 18.75 9.80 26.02
CA THR A 274 17.60 10.16 25.18
C THR A 274 17.11 11.58 25.45
N ARG A 275 17.05 11.99 26.73
CA ARG A 275 16.67 13.34 27.12
C ARG A 275 17.65 14.38 26.58
N ASP A 276 18.94 14.12 26.70
CA ASP A 276 19.97 15.07 26.30
C ASP A 276 20.13 15.15 24.77
N LEU A 277 19.94 14.03 24.04
CA LEU A 277 19.80 14.05 22.58
C LEU A 277 18.58 14.88 22.13
N LYS A 278 17.46 14.76 22.87
CA LYS A 278 16.25 15.51 22.57
C LYS A 278 16.46 17.03 22.66
N ALA A 279 17.27 17.49 23.60
CA ALA A 279 17.60 18.91 23.76
C ALA A 279 18.29 19.48 22.49
N ILE A 280 19.05 18.67 21.75
CA ILE A 280 19.74 19.09 20.53
C ILE A 280 18.73 19.46 19.44
N TYR A 281 17.84 18.52 19.07
CA TYR A 281 16.94 18.72 17.93
C TYR A 281 15.63 19.46 18.30
N GLN A 282 15.37 19.71 19.57
CA GLN A 282 14.28 20.56 20.02
C GLN A 282 14.74 21.99 20.36
N ALA A 283 16.00 22.31 20.13
CA ALA A 283 16.51 23.65 20.33
C ALA A 283 15.76 24.67 19.45
N PRO A 284 15.58 25.92 19.92
CA PRO A 284 14.87 26.95 19.18
C PRO A 284 15.63 27.39 17.92
N THR A 285 16.96 27.42 17.95
CA THR A 285 17.85 27.82 16.85
C THR A 285 18.92 26.78 16.61
N GLU A 286 19.61 26.90 15.48
CA GLU A 286 20.74 26.04 15.14
C GLU A 286 21.89 26.20 16.13
N GLU A 287 22.19 27.46 16.53
CA GLU A 287 23.25 27.77 17.50
C GLU A 287 22.95 27.13 18.85
N ALA A 288 21.70 27.20 19.33
CA ALA A 288 21.28 26.56 20.56
C ALA A 288 21.35 25.02 20.45
N GLY A 289 21.08 24.46 19.26
CA GLY A 289 21.25 23.04 18.97
C GLY A 289 22.71 22.61 19.02
N GLN A 290 23.61 23.43 18.47
CA GLN A 290 25.08 23.20 18.55
C GLN A 290 25.58 23.24 19.98
N GLN A 291 25.17 24.24 20.77
CA GLN A 291 25.49 24.34 22.21
C GLN A 291 24.99 23.10 22.98
N ALA A 292 23.77 22.64 22.68
CA ALA A 292 23.26 21.41 23.29
C ALA A 292 24.06 20.16 22.91
N LEU A 293 24.59 20.09 21.68
CA LEU A 293 25.48 19.01 21.23
C LEU A 293 26.84 19.06 21.94
N GLU A 294 27.39 20.25 22.16
CA GLU A 294 28.63 20.44 22.94
C GLU A 294 28.41 20.01 24.40
N ALA A 295 27.31 20.40 25.00
CA ALA A 295 26.93 19.98 26.37
C ALA A 295 26.74 18.46 26.44
N PHE A 296 26.15 17.84 25.42
CA PHE A 296 26.03 16.40 25.29
C PHE A 296 27.40 15.73 25.24
N ALA A 297 28.32 16.23 24.43
CA ALA A 297 29.68 15.74 24.32
C ALA A 297 30.42 15.80 25.66
N ALA A 298 30.35 16.96 26.37
CA ALA A 298 30.96 17.12 27.69
C ALA A 298 30.42 16.12 28.73
N ALA A 299 29.12 15.78 28.66
CA ALA A 299 28.48 14.85 29.60
C ALA A 299 28.77 13.37 29.28
N TRP A 300 28.87 13.01 28.00
CA TRP A 300 28.78 11.61 27.58
C TRP A 300 29.97 11.07 26.82
N ASP A 301 30.92 11.89 26.33
CA ASP A 301 32.04 11.43 25.49
C ASP A 301 33.00 10.49 26.23
N CYS A 302 33.11 10.59 27.58
CA CYS A 302 33.84 9.62 28.36
C CYS A 302 33.31 8.18 28.22
N ARG A 303 32.02 8.01 27.90
CA ARG A 303 31.41 6.69 27.78
C ARG A 303 31.00 6.36 26.35
N TYR A 304 30.49 7.36 25.60
CA TYR A 304 29.86 7.18 24.27
C TYR A 304 30.35 8.20 23.24
N PRO A 305 31.70 8.34 23.04
CA PRO A 305 32.28 9.38 22.18
C PRO A 305 31.87 9.29 20.72
N GLN A 306 31.42 8.12 20.28
CA GLN A 306 30.96 7.91 18.90
C GLN A 306 29.63 8.62 18.61
N ILE A 307 28.83 8.93 19.62
CA ILE A 307 27.53 9.60 19.41
C ILE A 307 27.75 11.05 19.00
N SER A 308 28.45 11.84 19.82
CA SER A 308 28.74 13.25 19.53
C SER A 308 29.49 13.42 18.21
N ARG A 309 30.52 12.58 17.96
CA ARG A 309 31.28 12.58 16.70
C ARG A 309 30.38 12.33 15.49
N SER A 310 29.46 11.39 15.59
CA SER A 310 28.53 11.09 14.50
C SER A 310 27.56 12.27 14.24
N TRP A 311 27.05 12.91 15.30
CA TRP A 311 26.20 14.09 15.16
C TRP A 311 26.96 15.28 14.58
N GLN A 312 28.18 15.54 15.03
CA GLN A 312 29.03 16.60 14.50
C GLN A 312 29.38 16.39 13.02
N ALA A 313 29.79 15.16 12.66
CA ALA A 313 30.14 14.83 11.27
C ALA A 313 28.97 14.99 10.28
N ASN A 314 27.73 14.81 10.75
CA ASN A 314 26.53 14.90 9.93
C ASN A 314 25.77 16.24 10.13
N TRP A 315 26.29 17.16 10.95
CA TRP A 315 25.60 18.37 11.34
C TRP A 315 25.04 19.20 10.16
N PRO A 316 25.77 19.42 9.07
CA PRO A 316 25.25 20.20 7.95
C PRO A 316 23.95 19.68 7.37
N ASN A 317 23.78 18.35 7.34
CA ASN A 317 22.57 17.69 6.84
C ASN A 317 21.55 17.38 7.95
N LEU A 318 21.96 17.41 9.22
CA LEU A 318 21.06 17.29 10.36
C LEU A 318 20.37 18.60 10.68
N ALA A 319 21.09 19.72 10.58
CA ALA A 319 20.63 21.05 10.97
C ALA A 319 19.72 21.72 9.96
N THR A 320 19.52 21.16 8.77
CA THR A 320 18.71 21.73 7.67
C THR A 320 17.33 22.20 8.15
N PHE A 321 16.66 21.46 9.03
CA PHE A 321 15.34 21.81 9.53
C PHE A 321 15.29 23.09 10.37
N PHE A 322 16.41 23.54 10.95
CA PHE A 322 16.44 24.78 11.74
C PHE A 322 16.14 26.03 10.91
N ALA A 323 16.38 25.99 9.60
CA ALA A 323 16.02 27.08 8.68
C ALA A 323 14.50 27.32 8.58
N TYR A 324 13.67 26.41 9.11
CA TYR A 324 12.22 26.47 8.99
C TYR A 324 11.53 26.75 10.32
N PRO A 325 10.31 27.35 10.30
CA PRO A 325 9.48 27.52 11.50
C PRO A 325 9.17 26.21 12.21
N THR A 326 8.97 26.26 13.53
CA THR A 326 8.81 25.08 14.40
C THR A 326 7.72 24.11 13.93
N ASP A 327 6.64 24.62 13.36
CA ASP A 327 5.51 23.82 12.91
C ASP A 327 5.87 22.97 11.68
N ILE A 328 6.71 23.52 10.80
CA ILE A 328 7.20 22.81 9.61
C ILE A 328 8.33 21.86 9.95
N ARG A 329 9.17 22.18 10.94
CA ARG A 329 10.31 21.35 11.34
C ARG A 329 9.90 19.89 11.57
N LYS A 330 8.75 19.67 12.25
CA LYS A 330 8.24 18.31 12.53
C LYS A 330 7.98 17.51 11.26
N VAL A 331 7.46 18.14 10.22
CA VAL A 331 7.21 17.47 8.94
C VAL A 331 8.53 17.05 8.30
N ILE A 332 9.58 17.85 8.43
CA ILE A 332 10.87 17.63 7.77
C ILE A 332 11.72 16.62 8.55
N TYR A 333 11.93 16.81 9.86
CA TYR A 333 12.84 15.98 10.63
C TYR A 333 12.21 14.71 11.22
N THR A 334 10.88 14.64 11.31
CA THR A 334 10.20 13.39 11.67
C THR A 334 9.77 12.69 10.39
N THR A 335 10.33 11.56 10.12
CA THR A 335 9.87 10.68 9.03
C THR A 335 8.50 10.04 9.33
N ASN A 336 7.67 10.68 10.16
CA ASN A 336 6.35 10.14 10.56
C ASN A 336 5.48 9.79 9.35
N ALA A 337 5.60 10.54 8.25
CA ALA A 337 4.86 10.28 7.03
C ALA A 337 5.21 8.90 6.45
N ILE A 338 6.51 8.62 6.25
CA ILE A 338 6.98 7.34 5.72
C ILE A 338 7.02 6.26 6.80
N GLU A 339 7.27 6.58 8.07
CA GLU A 339 7.25 5.60 9.17
C GLU A 339 5.86 5.00 9.39
N SER A 340 4.79 5.79 9.22
CA SER A 340 3.42 5.27 9.28
C SER A 340 3.17 4.24 8.17
N LEU A 341 3.63 4.52 6.95
CA LEU A 341 3.58 3.59 5.82
C LEU A 341 4.42 2.34 6.11
N ASN A 342 5.66 2.53 6.55
CA ASN A 342 6.57 1.43 6.92
C ASN A 342 5.98 0.52 7.99
N SER A 343 5.24 1.08 8.96
CA SER A 343 4.55 0.31 9.99
C SER A 343 3.48 -0.61 9.38
N VAL A 344 2.68 -0.10 8.44
CA VAL A 344 1.66 -0.90 7.73
C VAL A 344 2.34 -2.01 6.92
N ILE A 345 3.38 -1.69 6.16
CA ILE A 345 4.14 -2.68 5.37
C ILE A 345 4.79 -3.71 6.29
N ARG A 346 5.46 -3.29 7.36
CA ARG A 346 6.08 -4.22 8.35
C ARG A 346 5.05 -5.16 8.97
N HIS A 347 3.84 -4.68 9.24
CA HIS A 347 2.77 -5.54 9.76
C HIS A 347 2.39 -6.64 8.75
N ALA A 348 2.26 -6.29 7.48
CA ALA A 348 1.95 -7.25 6.42
C ALA A 348 3.09 -8.26 6.18
N ILE A 349 4.34 -7.82 6.15
CA ILE A 349 5.50 -8.69 5.90
C ILE A 349 5.88 -9.55 7.10
N LYS A 350 5.65 -9.09 8.34
CA LYS A 350 6.05 -9.81 9.57
C LYS A 350 5.41 -11.19 9.68
N LYS A 351 4.17 -11.35 9.20
CA LYS A 351 3.48 -12.64 9.22
C LYS A 351 4.15 -13.69 8.34
N ARG A 352 4.77 -13.27 7.25
CA ARG A 352 5.37 -14.19 6.26
C ARG A 352 6.78 -14.62 6.54
N LYS A 353 7.45 -14.19 7.57
CA LYS A 353 8.84 -14.54 7.92
C LYS A 353 9.82 -14.61 6.74
N VAL A 354 9.50 -15.34 5.66
CA VAL A 354 10.28 -15.50 4.41
C VAL A 354 9.34 -15.50 3.21
N PHE A 355 9.65 -14.72 2.20
CA PHE A 355 8.93 -14.67 0.93
C PHE A 355 9.48 -15.71 -0.05
N PRO A 356 8.62 -16.40 -0.82
CA PRO A 356 9.08 -17.40 -1.78
C PRO A 356 9.77 -16.78 -3.02
N THR A 357 9.35 -15.59 -3.45
CA THR A 357 9.87 -14.90 -4.65
C THR A 357 9.82 -13.38 -4.47
N ASP A 358 10.57 -12.66 -5.30
CA ASP A 358 10.56 -11.20 -5.38
C ASP A 358 9.16 -10.67 -5.75
N ASP A 359 8.44 -11.33 -6.66
CA ASP A 359 7.10 -10.93 -7.04
C ASP A 359 6.10 -11.06 -5.88
N SER A 360 6.27 -12.08 -5.03
CA SER A 360 5.45 -12.20 -3.82
C SER A 360 5.67 -11.06 -2.84
N VAL A 361 6.90 -10.50 -2.77
CA VAL A 361 7.19 -9.27 -2.01
C VAL A 361 6.47 -8.08 -2.61
N LYS A 362 6.66 -7.85 -3.93
CA LYS A 362 6.06 -6.71 -4.63
C LYS A 362 4.54 -6.68 -4.46
N LYS A 363 3.86 -7.83 -4.63
CA LYS A 363 2.41 -7.96 -4.44
C LYS A 363 1.96 -7.57 -3.03
N VAL A 364 2.60 -8.12 -1.99
CA VAL A 364 2.21 -7.83 -0.59
C VAL A 364 2.47 -6.38 -0.25
N VAL A 365 3.64 -5.86 -0.63
CA VAL A 365 4.00 -4.46 -0.36
C VAL A 365 3.06 -3.52 -1.11
N TRP A 366 2.79 -3.77 -2.39
CA TRP A 366 1.85 -2.99 -3.18
C TRP A 366 0.45 -2.95 -2.57
N LEU A 367 -0.12 -4.10 -2.23
CA LEU A 367 -1.44 -4.17 -1.61
C LEU A 367 -1.49 -3.45 -0.25
N ALA A 368 -0.41 -3.55 0.54
CA ALA A 368 -0.29 -2.81 1.80
C ALA A 368 -0.23 -1.28 1.57
N ILE A 369 0.48 -0.84 0.52
CA ILE A 369 0.53 0.55 0.09
C ILE A 369 -0.85 1.04 -0.34
N GLN A 370 -1.57 0.29 -1.18
CA GLN A 370 -2.92 0.63 -1.61
C GLN A 370 -3.88 0.80 -0.43
N ALA A 371 -3.84 -0.12 0.53
CA ALA A 371 -4.65 -0.02 1.74
C ALA A 371 -4.29 1.19 2.63
N ALA A 372 -3.02 1.59 2.64
CA ALA A 372 -2.57 2.78 3.38
C ALA A 372 -2.96 4.08 2.65
N SER A 373 -2.78 4.14 1.31
CA SER A 373 -3.03 5.32 0.50
C SER A 373 -4.50 5.74 0.47
N GLN A 374 -5.43 4.80 0.58
CA GLN A 374 -6.86 5.10 0.73
C GLN A 374 -7.18 6.02 1.91
N LYS A 375 -6.30 6.07 2.92
CA LYS A 375 -6.45 6.93 4.09
C LYS A 375 -5.77 8.30 3.93
N TRP A 376 -5.08 8.54 2.83
CA TRP A 376 -4.36 9.79 2.56
C TRP A 376 -5.25 10.81 1.84
N THR A 377 -6.41 11.08 2.41
CA THR A 377 -7.43 11.95 1.82
C THR A 377 -7.26 13.42 2.18
N MET A 378 -6.44 13.70 3.20
CA MET A 378 -6.24 15.05 3.71
C MET A 378 -4.78 15.48 3.56
N PRO A 379 -4.51 16.77 3.27
CA PRO A 379 -3.16 17.30 3.28
C PRO A 379 -2.55 17.20 4.67
N LEU A 380 -1.23 17.36 4.74
CA LEU A 380 -0.53 17.46 6.01
C LEU A 380 -1.06 18.66 6.81
N ARG A 381 -1.11 18.49 8.12
CA ARG A 381 -1.52 19.57 9.02
C ARG A 381 -0.61 20.78 8.83
N ASP A 382 -1.20 21.95 8.89
CA ASP A 382 -0.52 23.26 8.77
C ASP A 382 0.21 23.46 7.41
N TRP A 383 -0.15 22.69 6.37
CA TRP A 383 0.51 22.70 5.07
C TRP A 383 0.50 24.05 4.38
N ARG A 384 -0.59 24.83 4.51
CA ARG A 384 -0.66 26.17 3.91
C ARG A 384 0.43 27.10 4.43
N MET A 385 0.74 27.03 5.73
CA MET A 385 1.84 27.83 6.32
C MET A 385 3.20 27.33 5.83
N ALA A 386 3.36 26.01 5.69
CA ALA A 386 4.55 25.41 5.11
C ALA A 386 4.78 25.89 3.68
N MET A 387 3.74 25.87 2.84
CA MET A 387 3.81 26.31 1.46
C MET A 387 4.16 27.79 1.34
N SER A 388 3.56 28.66 2.14
CA SER A 388 3.92 30.08 2.15
C SER A 388 5.41 30.28 2.44
N ARG A 389 5.97 29.50 3.36
CA ARG A 389 7.40 29.55 3.67
C ARG A 389 8.26 28.98 2.53
N PHE A 390 7.84 27.88 1.91
CA PHE A 390 8.55 27.29 0.77
C PHE A 390 8.58 28.26 -0.43
N ILE A 391 7.50 28.97 -0.71
CA ILE A 391 7.45 29.98 -1.76
C ILE A 391 8.47 31.09 -1.46
N ILE A 392 8.55 31.59 -0.23
CA ILE A 392 9.52 32.61 0.17
C ILE A 392 10.97 32.11 0.04
N GLU A 393 11.21 30.87 0.48
CA GLU A 393 12.56 30.28 0.59
C GLU A 393 13.11 29.79 -0.74
N PHE A 394 12.24 29.26 -1.61
CA PHE A 394 12.63 28.62 -2.87
C PHE A 394 12.24 29.41 -4.11
N GLY A 395 11.48 30.52 -3.96
CA GLY A 395 11.18 31.49 -5.02
C GLY A 395 10.70 30.86 -6.33
N ASP A 396 11.40 31.11 -7.41
CA ASP A 396 11.04 30.69 -8.77
C ASP A 396 10.90 29.15 -8.92
N ARG A 397 11.61 28.37 -8.10
CA ARG A 397 11.48 26.89 -8.12
C ARG A 397 10.07 26.39 -7.75
N MET A 398 9.27 27.25 -7.13
CA MET A 398 7.87 26.97 -6.77
C MET A 398 6.88 27.71 -7.64
N SER A 399 7.21 28.95 -8.02
CA SER A 399 6.29 29.88 -8.71
C SER A 399 5.83 29.34 -10.07
N ASP A 400 6.69 28.61 -10.77
CA ASP A 400 6.39 28.03 -12.09
C ASP A 400 5.43 26.81 -12.01
N HIS A 401 5.09 26.38 -10.79
CA HIS A 401 4.29 25.17 -10.56
C HIS A 401 3.03 25.41 -9.70
N LEU A 402 2.80 26.66 -9.28
CA LEU A 402 1.60 27.12 -8.59
C LEU A 402 0.59 27.66 -9.60
#